data_a95ccf28c4b1fb3411c7512707beaf6d
#
_entry.id   a95ccf28c4b1fb3411c7512707beaf6d
#
_cell.length_a   1.000
_cell.length_b   1.000
_cell.length_c   1.000
_cell.angle_alpha   90.00
_cell.angle_beta   90.00
_cell.angle_gamma   90.00
#
_symmetry.space_group_name_H-M   'P 1'
#
loop_
_entity.id
_entity.type
_entity.pdbx_description
1 polymer ?
#
loop_
_entity_poly.entity_id
_entity_poly.type
_entity_poly.pdbx_seq_one_letter_code
_entity_poly.pdbx_strand_id
1 'polypeptide(L)'
;MIGADLALFQTQFYGRMVRDVAREIEWQREHPNEIAGNLLCALALVVYTEVLGRLAVEQLDRRYAKNNPSAFNVFLDRMGDGAYRMWRKQWEKKHAPLTIHDVLRNGLVHRYVPMNASTKFWFYFEESERFGLGEESSFALVMKIRPYYDDFVRAGDLLLEDLQRAQWRQDAGLG
;
A
#
# COMPACT_ATOMS: atom_id res chain seq x y z
N MET A 1 17.92 -8.15 17.66
CA MET A 1 16.72 -8.75 17.02
C MET A 1 16.37 -8.09 15.69
N ILE A 2 16.58 -6.77 15.52
CA ILE A 2 16.27 -6.04 14.27
C ILE A 2 17.08 -6.51 13.05
N GLY A 3 18.35 -6.96 13.20
CA GLY A 3 19.19 -7.32 12.05
C GLY A 3 18.71 -8.55 11.25
N ALA A 4 18.17 -9.58 11.90
CA ALA A 4 17.59 -10.73 11.22
C ALA A 4 16.26 -10.35 10.53
N ASP A 5 15.49 -9.43 11.14
CA ASP A 5 14.25 -8.92 10.59
C ASP A 5 14.51 -8.03 9.35
N LEU A 6 15.63 -7.29 9.32
CA LEU A 6 16.01 -6.45 8.19
C LEU A 6 16.36 -7.27 6.95
N ALA A 7 17.18 -8.33 7.10
CA ALA A 7 17.52 -9.24 6.00
C ALA A 7 16.29 -9.98 5.48
N LEU A 8 15.40 -10.43 6.39
CA LEU A 8 14.14 -11.04 6.04
C LEU A 8 13.23 -10.05 5.29
N PHE A 9 13.15 -8.80 5.77
CA PHE A 9 12.40 -7.75 5.10
C PHE A 9 12.88 -7.53 3.67
N GLN A 10 14.19 -7.34 3.46
CA GLN A 10 14.75 -7.17 2.11
C GLN A 10 14.40 -8.34 1.19
N THR A 11 14.56 -9.58 1.68
CA THR A 11 14.25 -10.79 0.91
C THR A 11 12.76 -10.88 0.58
N GLN A 12 11.86 -10.58 1.52
CA GLN A 12 10.42 -10.64 1.29
C GLN A 12 9.95 -9.47 0.42
N PHE A 13 10.42 -8.26 0.69
CA PHE A 13 10.01 -7.07 -0.04
C PHE A 13 10.43 -7.14 -1.51
N TYR A 14 11.76 -7.18 -1.78
CA TYR A 14 12.24 -7.21 -3.16
C TYR A 14 12.08 -8.57 -3.83
N GLY A 15 12.39 -9.64 -3.11
CA GLY A 15 12.40 -10.99 -3.65
C GLY A 15 11.02 -11.57 -3.91
N ARG A 16 9.97 -11.01 -3.29
CA ARG A 16 8.59 -11.48 -3.46
C ARG A 16 7.63 -10.36 -3.81
N MET A 17 7.37 -9.41 -2.90
CA MET A 17 6.33 -8.41 -3.08
C MET A 17 6.55 -7.56 -4.33
N VAL A 18 7.74 -6.96 -4.45
CA VAL A 18 8.08 -6.12 -5.61
C VAL A 18 8.15 -6.94 -6.89
N ARG A 19 8.89 -8.05 -6.86
CA ARG A 19 9.10 -8.90 -8.05
C ARG A 19 7.80 -9.50 -8.58
N ASP A 20 6.96 -10.03 -7.70
CA ASP A 20 5.77 -10.76 -8.15
C ASP A 20 4.73 -9.79 -8.75
N VAL A 21 4.57 -8.60 -8.17
CA VAL A 21 3.72 -7.55 -8.76
C VAL A 21 4.33 -6.99 -10.05
N ALA A 22 5.66 -6.76 -10.08
CA ALA A 22 6.34 -6.28 -11.29
C ALA A 22 6.15 -7.22 -12.49
N ARG A 23 6.27 -8.53 -12.25
CA ARG A 23 6.07 -9.54 -13.31
C ARG A 23 4.65 -9.52 -13.86
N GLU A 24 3.67 -9.36 -13.00
CA GLU A 24 2.27 -9.28 -13.43
C GLU A 24 1.98 -7.99 -14.20
N ILE A 25 2.53 -6.86 -13.77
CA ILE A 25 2.43 -5.58 -14.49
C ILE A 25 3.09 -5.70 -15.88
N GLU A 26 4.27 -6.31 -15.97
CA GLU A 26 4.97 -6.51 -17.23
C GLU A 26 4.19 -7.44 -18.16
N TRP A 27 3.68 -8.56 -17.64
CA TRP A 27 2.85 -9.48 -18.39
C TRP A 27 1.60 -8.79 -18.98
N GLN A 28 0.93 -7.97 -18.19
CA GLN A 28 -0.23 -7.21 -18.62
C GLN A 28 0.12 -6.19 -19.72
N ARG A 29 1.30 -5.57 -19.65
CA ARG A 29 1.78 -4.65 -20.69
C ARG A 29 1.97 -5.37 -22.04
N GLU A 30 2.45 -6.61 -22.00
CA GLU A 30 2.62 -7.44 -23.19
C GLU A 30 1.29 -8.02 -23.72
N HIS A 31 0.27 -8.10 -22.86
CA HIS A 31 -1.03 -8.70 -23.15
C HIS A 31 -2.20 -7.72 -22.84
N PRO A 32 -2.27 -6.55 -23.47
CA PRO A 32 -3.19 -5.46 -23.05
C PRO A 32 -4.68 -5.81 -23.22
N ASN A 33 -5.00 -6.83 -23.99
CA ASN A 33 -6.38 -7.29 -24.20
C ASN A 33 -6.86 -8.33 -23.15
N GLU A 34 -5.97 -8.75 -22.27
CA GLU A 34 -6.28 -9.72 -21.22
C GLU A 34 -6.44 -9.01 -19.88
N ILE A 35 -7.65 -9.05 -19.31
CA ILE A 35 -7.99 -8.28 -18.09
C ILE A 35 -7.61 -9.05 -16.79
N ALA A 36 -6.93 -10.18 -16.90
CA ALA A 36 -6.84 -11.16 -15.81
C ALA A 36 -6.01 -10.71 -14.58
N GLY A 37 -4.97 -9.90 -14.74
CA GLY A 37 -4.01 -9.59 -13.66
C GLY A 37 -4.39 -8.44 -12.73
N ASN A 38 -5.27 -7.53 -13.13
CA ASN A 38 -5.57 -6.29 -12.41
C ASN A 38 -6.03 -6.50 -10.96
N LEU A 39 -6.94 -7.45 -10.76
CA LEU A 39 -7.49 -7.75 -9.45
C LEU A 39 -6.43 -8.37 -8.53
N LEU A 40 -5.59 -9.27 -9.06
CA LEU A 40 -4.53 -9.93 -8.29
C LEU A 40 -3.46 -8.92 -7.88
N CYS A 41 -3.04 -8.03 -8.79
CA CYS A 41 -2.11 -6.94 -8.47
C CYS A 41 -2.68 -6.01 -7.39
N ALA A 42 -3.93 -5.57 -7.55
CA ALA A 42 -4.57 -4.72 -6.57
C ALA A 42 -4.67 -5.39 -5.20
N LEU A 43 -5.09 -6.67 -5.17
CA LEU A 43 -5.16 -7.47 -3.95
C LEU A 43 -3.80 -7.60 -3.28
N ALA A 44 -2.77 -7.96 -4.05
CA ALA A 44 -1.40 -8.10 -3.55
C ALA A 44 -0.90 -6.77 -2.97
N LEU A 45 -1.02 -5.67 -3.70
CA LEU A 45 -0.58 -4.35 -3.27
C LEU A 45 -1.28 -3.88 -1.99
N VAL A 46 -2.59 -4.11 -1.88
CA VAL A 46 -3.36 -3.75 -0.68
C VAL A 46 -2.92 -4.57 0.53
N VAL A 47 -2.73 -5.90 0.36
CA VAL A 47 -2.23 -6.77 1.44
C VAL A 47 -0.81 -6.38 1.84
N TYR A 48 0.07 -6.13 0.87
CA TYR A 48 1.46 -5.75 1.15
C TYR A 48 1.56 -4.37 1.79
N THR A 49 0.70 -3.43 1.43
CA THR A 49 0.57 -2.12 2.10
C THR A 49 0.27 -2.32 3.60
N GLU A 50 -0.62 -3.24 3.97
CA GLU A 50 -0.90 -3.54 5.38
C GLU A 50 0.29 -4.23 6.07
N VAL A 51 0.95 -5.19 5.40
CA VAL A 51 2.12 -5.90 5.96
C VAL A 51 3.25 -4.93 6.27
N LEU A 52 3.58 -4.03 5.32
CA LEU A 52 4.62 -3.02 5.53
C LEU A 52 4.22 -1.98 6.59
N GLY A 53 2.94 -1.66 6.68
CA GLY A 53 2.43 -0.80 7.75
C GLY A 53 2.56 -1.42 9.14
N ARG A 54 2.30 -2.71 9.28
CA ARG A 54 2.54 -3.44 10.55
C ARG A 54 4.01 -3.41 10.94
N LEU A 55 4.90 -3.68 9.99
CA LEU A 55 6.34 -3.61 10.22
C LEU A 55 6.78 -2.20 10.66
N ALA A 56 6.28 -1.16 9.99
CA ALA A 56 6.58 0.22 10.34
C ALA A 56 6.12 0.56 11.78
N VAL A 57 4.92 0.13 12.17
CA VAL A 57 4.39 0.35 13.53
C VAL A 57 5.22 -0.38 14.58
N GLU A 58 5.54 -1.67 14.34
CA GLU A 58 6.23 -2.52 15.30
C GLU A 58 7.67 -2.06 15.54
N GLN A 59 8.37 -1.62 14.49
CA GLN A 59 9.79 -1.34 14.53
C GLN A 59 10.13 0.14 14.73
N LEU A 60 9.33 1.07 14.22
CA LEU A 60 9.66 2.49 14.23
C LEU A 60 8.84 3.30 15.23
N ASP A 61 7.60 2.97 15.46
CA ASP A 61 6.74 3.75 16.34
C ASP A 61 5.68 2.94 17.09
N ARG A 62 6.09 2.35 18.22
CA ARG A 62 5.20 1.60 19.11
C ARG A 62 4.02 2.44 19.66
N ARG A 63 4.09 3.78 19.58
CA ARG A 63 2.99 4.65 20.01
C ARG A 63 1.78 4.53 19.08
N TYR A 64 2.00 4.24 17.79
CA TYR A 64 0.91 3.96 16.85
C TYR A 64 0.16 2.67 17.17
N ALA A 65 0.83 1.69 17.77
CA ALA A 65 0.18 0.44 18.18
C ALA A 65 -0.92 0.66 19.24
N LYS A 66 -0.81 1.69 20.05
CA LYS A 66 -1.80 2.01 21.10
C LYS A 66 -3.03 2.75 20.59
N ASN A 67 -2.92 3.51 19.49
CA ASN A 67 -3.99 4.36 18.96
C ASN A 67 -4.69 3.77 17.73
N ASN A 68 -4.32 2.56 17.34
CA ASN A 68 -4.93 1.75 16.27
C ASN A 68 -5.34 2.50 14.97
N PRO A 69 -4.48 3.35 14.37
CA PRO A 69 -4.66 3.57 12.95
C PRO A 69 -4.42 2.22 12.29
N SER A 70 -5.26 1.82 11.35
CA SER A 70 -5.00 0.56 10.66
C SER A 70 -3.56 0.59 10.12
N ALA A 71 -2.83 -0.51 10.27
CA ALA A 71 -1.46 -0.63 9.76
C ALA A 71 -1.40 -0.25 8.26
N PHE A 72 -2.44 -0.58 7.52
CA PHE A 72 -2.65 -0.16 6.15
C PHE A 72 -2.50 1.38 5.97
N ASN A 73 -3.21 2.17 6.80
CA ASN A 73 -3.14 3.63 6.72
C ASN A 73 -1.76 4.17 7.07
N VAL A 74 -1.04 3.54 7.99
CA VAL A 74 0.33 3.96 8.36
C VAL A 74 1.27 3.90 7.16
N PHE A 75 1.23 2.82 6.37
CA PHE A 75 2.07 2.72 5.19
C PHE A 75 1.53 3.56 4.02
N LEU A 76 0.22 3.54 3.79
CA LEU A 76 -0.42 4.37 2.76
C LEU A 76 -0.06 5.85 2.92
N ASP A 77 -0.06 6.36 4.16
CA ASP A 77 0.27 7.76 4.47
C ASP A 77 1.75 8.12 4.20
N ARG A 78 2.63 7.13 4.03
CA ARG A 78 4.03 7.31 3.62
C ARG A 78 4.21 7.39 2.11
N MET A 79 3.25 6.88 1.34
CA MET A 79 3.34 6.85 -0.12
C MET A 79 3.18 8.25 -0.71
N GLY A 80 3.81 8.47 -1.86
CA GLY A 80 3.67 9.69 -2.64
C GLY A 80 4.01 10.97 -1.87
N ASP A 81 5.03 10.97 -1.01
CA ASP A 81 5.45 12.12 -0.19
C ASP A 81 4.30 12.75 0.64
N GLY A 82 3.39 11.90 1.11
CA GLY A 82 2.22 12.29 1.88
C GLY A 82 0.99 12.70 1.05
N ALA A 83 1.05 12.62 -0.28
CA ALA A 83 -0.09 12.89 -1.14
C ALA A 83 -1.25 11.93 -0.86
N TYR A 84 -0.96 10.64 -0.65
CA TYR A 84 -1.96 9.64 -0.27
C TYR A 84 -2.63 9.96 1.07
N ARG A 85 -1.88 10.45 2.05
CA ARG A 85 -2.42 10.89 3.34
C ARG A 85 -3.40 12.06 3.19
N MET A 86 -3.05 13.05 2.37
CA MET A 86 -3.92 14.22 2.14
C MET A 86 -5.19 13.79 1.41
N TRP A 87 -5.03 13.02 0.34
CA TRP A 87 -6.14 12.51 -0.45
C TRP A 87 -7.07 11.62 0.40
N ARG A 88 -6.53 10.65 1.16
CA ARG A 88 -7.28 9.78 2.06
C ARG A 88 -8.14 10.57 3.04
N LYS A 89 -7.55 11.56 3.74
CA LYS A 89 -8.27 12.39 4.70
C LYS A 89 -9.41 13.18 4.07
N GLN A 90 -9.22 13.70 2.86
CA GLN A 90 -10.26 14.41 2.12
C GLN A 90 -11.38 13.47 1.71
N TRP A 91 -11.02 12.29 1.19
CA TRP A 91 -11.96 11.27 0.77
C TRP A 91 -12.80 10.76 1.96
N GLU A 92 -12.18 10.37 3.06
CA GLU A 92 -12.84 9.89 4.27
C GLU A 92 -13.76 10.96 4.89
N LYS A 93 -13.38 12.22 4.85
CA LYS A 93 -14.25 13.33 5.28
C LYS A 93 -15.49 13.45 4.41
N LYS A 94 -15.36 13.28 3.10
CA LYS A 94 -16.46 13.37 2.12
C LYS A 94 -17.42 12.19 2.22
N HIS A 95 -16.90 11.00 2.54
CA HIS A 95 -17.62 9.74 2.50
C HIS A 95 -17.88 9.11 3.88
N ALA A 96 -17.74 9.89 4.96
CA ALA A 96 -18.00 9.38 6.31
C ALA A 96 -19.35 8.65 6.42
N PRO A 97 -19.43 7.52 7.12
CA PRO A 97 -18.41 6.92 8.01
C PRO A 97 -17.43 5.95 7.34
N LEU A 98 -17.36 5.88 6.00
CA LEU A 98 -16.48 4.97 5.27
C LEU A 98 -15.02 5.41 5.39
N THR A 99 -14.12 4.44 5.52
CA THR A 99 -12.67 4.66 5.46
C THR A 99 -12.07 4.00 4.22
N ILE A 100 -10.93 4.51 3.75
CA ILE A 100 -10.19 3.87 2.65
C ILE A 100 -9.77 2.45 3.02
N HIS A 101 -9.42 2.22 4.28
CA HIS A 101 -9.13 0.88 4.79
C HIS A 101 -10.33 -0.07 4.63
N ASP A 102 -11.55 0.37 4.98
CA ASP A 102 -12.75 -0.48 4.87
C ASP A 102 -13.08 -0.79 3.42
N VAL A 103 -12.92 0.17 2.52
CA VAL A 103 -13.25 -0.01 1.12
C VAL A 103 -12.19 -0.84 0.40
N LEU A 104 -10.91 -0.47 0.51
CA LEU A 104 -9.82 -1.17 -0.18
C LEU A 104 -9.48 -2.49 0.51
N ARG A 105 -9.06 -2.42 1.78
CA ARG A 105 -8.52 -3.60 2.45
C ARG A 105 -9.62 -4.59 2.80
N ASN A 106 -10.64 -4.17 3.52
CA ASN A 106 -11.69 -5.09 3.95
C ASN A 106 -12.59 -5.51 2.79
N GLY A 107 -12.89 -4.60 1.86
CA GLY A 107 -13.67 -4.91 0.67
C GLY A 107 -12.95 -5.90 -0.23
N LEU A 108 -11.71 -5.61 -0.61
CA LEU A 108 -10.95 -6.41 -1.57
C LEU A 108 -10.52 -7.76 -0.99
N VAL A 109 -9.95 -7.77 0.22
CA VAL A 109 -9.37 -8.98 0.82
C VAL A 109 -10.45 -9.97 1.30
N HIS A 110 -11.56 -9.49 1.85
CA HIS A 110 -12.57 -10.37 2.44
C HIS A 110 -13.74 -10.70 1.53
N ARG A 111 -14.00 -9.88 0.51
CA ARG A 111 -15.18 -10.03 -0.35
C ARG A 111 -14.84 -10.31 -1.81
N TYR A 112 -13.58 -10.24 -2.20
CA TYR A 112 -13.09 -10.35 -3.60
C TYR A 112 -13.75 -9.34 -4.57
N VAL A 113 -14.65 -8.53 -4.05
CA VAL A 113 -15.29 -7.43 -4.77
C VAL A 113 -15.36 -6.28 -3.77
N PRO A 114 -14.82 -5.12 -4.09
CA PRO A 114 -14.95 -3.94 -3.25
C PRO A 114 -16.38 -3.44 -3.34
N MET A 115 -17.26 -4.00 -2.56
CA MET A 115 -18.66 -3.59 -2.49
C MET A 115 -19.07 -3.31 -1.05
N ASN A 116 -19.12 -2.06 -0.74
CA ASN A 116 -20.29 -1.56 -0.02
C ASN A 116 -21.39 -1.34 -1.08
N ALA A 117 -22.67 -1.58 -0.80
CA ALA A 117 -23.76 -1.47 -1.76
C ALA A 117 -23.87 -0.10 -2.47
N SER A 118 -23.09 0.88 -2.03
CA SER A 118 -23.05 2.26 -2.52
C SER A 118 -21.71 2.69 -3.13
N THR A 119 -20.63 1.91 -3.03
CA THR A 119 -19.32 2.33 -3.56
C THR A 119 -18.85 1.34 -4.61
N LYS A 120 -18.66 1.81 -5.84
CA LYS A 120 -18.03 1.05 -6.93
C LYS A 120 -16.52 1.21 -6.81
N PHE A 121 -15.78 0.16 -7.15
CA PHE A 121 -14.34 0.18 -7.18
C PHE A 121 -13.85 -0.32 -8.53
N TRP A 122 -12.90 0.43 -9.13
CA TRP A 122 -12.33 0.11 -10.42
C TRP A 122 -10.81 -0.05 -10.31
N PHE A 123 -10.26 -0.96 -11.09
CA PHE A 123 -8.84 -1.18 -11.22
C PHE A 123 -8.43 -0.93 -12.66
N TYR A 124 -7.45 -0.06 -12.86
CA TYR A 124 -6.89 0.22 -14.17
C TYR A 124 -5.39 0.02 -14.17
N PHE A 125 -4.88 -0.58 -15.26
CA PHE A 125 -3.49 -0.47 -15.64
C PHE A 125 -3.35 0.81 -16.46
N GLU A 126 -3.07 1.91 -15.85
CA GLU A 126 -2.85 3.16 -16.54
C GLU A 126 -1.44 3.66 -16.24
N GLU A 127 -0.64 3.88 -17.29
CA GLU A 127 0.76 4.31 -17.16
C GLU A 127 0.90 5.84 -17.08
N SER A 128 -0.14 6.60 -17.47
CA SER A 128 -0.03 8.03 -17.73
C SER A 128 -0.25 8.94 -16.52
N GLU A 129 -0.69 8.44 -15.38
CA GLU A 129 -1.03 9.28 -14.24
C GLU A 129 -0.03 9.14 -13.09
N ARG A 130 0.14 10.26 -12.36
CA ARG A 130 1.12 10.36 -11.27
C ARG A 130 0.64 9.83 -9.91
N PHE A 131 -0.63 9.45 -9.80
CA PHE A 131 -1.22 9.09 -8.50
C PHE A 131 -2.06 7.82 -8.61
N GLY A 132 -1.78 6.85 -7.74
CA GLY A 132 -2.34 5.49 -7.82
C GLY A 132 -3.75 5.33 -7.26
N LEU A 133 -4.30 6.31 -6.55
CA LEU A 133 -5.69 6.28 -6.07
C LEU A 133 -6.44 7.51 -6.55
N GLY A 134 -7.70 7.33 -6.92
CA GLY A 134 -8.53 8.42 -7.42
C GLY A 134 -10.01 8.17 -7.21
N GLU A 135 -10.82 9.10 -7.68
CA GLU A 135 -12.26 9.05 -7.67
C GLU A 135 -12.76 9.40 -9.07
N GLU A 136 -13.45 8.47 -9.73
CA GLU A 136 -14.00 8.69 -11.08
C GLU A 136 -15.39 9.33 -11.03
N SER A 137 -16.12 9.07 -9.95
CA SER A 137 -17.41 9.68 -9.65
C SER A 137 -17.62 9.73 -8.14
N SER A 138 -18.68 10.38 -7.67
CA SER A 138 -18.97 10.50 -6.23
C SER A 138 -19.05 9.16 -5.48
N PHE A 139 -19.09 8.04 -6.19
CA PHE A 139 -19.25 6.70 -5.63
C PHE A 139 -18.29 5.67 -6.23
N ALA A 140 -17.32 6.08 -7.02
CA ALA A 140 -16.38 5.15 -7.67
C ALA A 140 -14.93 5.46 -7.25
N LEU A 141 -14.37 4.62 -6.39
CA LEU A 141 -12.95 4.63 -6.06
C LEU A 141 -12.16 3.95 -7.18
N VAL A 142 -11.06 4.54 -7.59
CA VAL A 142 -10.20 4.02 -8.65
C VAL A 142 -8.82 3.73 -8.09
N MET A 143 -8.30 2.54 -8.37
CA MET A 143 -6.90 2.19 -8.13
C MET A 143 -6.19 2.00 -9.47
N LYS A 144 -5.18 2.83 -9.70
CA LYS A 144 -4.29 2.75 -10.86
C LYS A 144 -3.07 1.95 -10.45
N ILE A 145 -2.97 0.74 -10.99
CA ILE A 145 -2.03 -0.28 -10.51
C ILE A 145 -0.59 0.19 -10.63
N ARG A 146 -0.18 0.69 -11.82
CA ARG A 146 1.21 1.07 -12.05
C ARG A 146 1.66 2.24 -11.17
N PRO A 147 0.98 3.40 -11.12
CA PRO A 147 1.35 4.48 -10.23
C PRO A 147 1.33 4.09 -8.75
N TYR A 148 0.33 3.28 -8.33
CA TYR A 148 0.29 2.79 -6.96
C TYR A 148 1.50 1.89 -6.64
N TYR A 149 1.87 0.99 -7.55
CA TYR A 149 3.03 0.14 -7.41
C TYR A 149 4.34 0.94 -7.31
N ASP A 150 4.53 1.93 -8.17
CA ASP A 150 5.74 2.76 -8.17
C ASP A 150 5.88 3.54 -6.84
N ASP A 151 4.78 4.08 -6.32
CA ASP A 151 4.74 4.76 -5.03
C ASP A 151 4.90 3.76 -3.85
N PHE A 152 4.37 2.55 -3.97
CA PHE A 152 4.55 1.47 -3.01
C PHE A 152 6.02 1.06 -2.89
N VAL A 153 6.71 0.87 -4.02
CA VAL A 153 8.15 0.52 -4.03
C VAL A 153 8.96 1.63 -3.39
N ARG A 154 8.75 2.89 -3.79
CA ARG A 154 9.45 4.05 -3.22
C ARG A 154 9.24 4.18 -1.70
N ALA A 155 8.01 4.00 -1.23
CA ALA A 155 7.71 4.05 0.20
C ALA A 155 8.35 2.88 0.97
N GLY A 156 8.47 1.70 0.34
CA GLY A 156 9.17 0.56 0.88
C GLY A 156 10.68 0.79 0.99
N ASP A 157 11.31 1.42 0.00
CA ASP A 157 12.71 1.82 0.04
C ASP A 157 12.98 2.78 1.21
N LEU A 158 12.14 3.81 1.37
CA LEU A 158 12.23 4.74 2.50
C LEU A 158 12.01 4.05 3.86
N LEU A 159 11.11 3.08 3.93
CA LEU A 159 10.93 2.29 5.15
C LEU A 159 12.18 1.47 5.46
N LEU A 160 12.81 0.87 4.45
CA LEU A 160 14.05 0.12 4.61
C LEU A 160 15.17 1.02 5.17
N GLU A 161 15.33 2.22 4.63
CA GLU A 161 16.31 3.19 5.14
C GLU A 161 16.03 3.59 6.60
N ASP A 162 14.74 3.80 6.96
CA ASP A 162 14.35 4.10 8.34
C ASP A 162 14.70 2.95 9.29
N LEU A 163 14.46 1.69 8.87
CA LEU A 163 14.80 0.50 9.64
C LEU A 163 16.31 0.33 9.81
N GLN A 164 17.10 0.58 8.77
CA GLN A 164 18.56 0.57 8.83
C GLN A 164 19.09 1.63 9.79
N ARG A 165 18.54 2.84 9.74
CA ARG A 165 18.89 3.93 10.67
C ARG A 165 18.54 3.60 12.12
N ALA A 166 17.38 2.98 12.34
CA ALA A 166 16.94 2.56 13.67
C ALA A 166 17.86 1.45 14.23
N GLN A 167 18.24 0.47 13.40
CA GLN A 167 19.20 -0.57 13.76
C GLN A 167 20.54 0.03 14.15
N TRP A 168 21.10 0.90 13.31
CA TRP A 168 22.39 1.56 13.59
C TRP A 168 22.40 2.31 14.92
N ARG A 169 21.32 3.05 15.25
CA ARG A 169 21.18 3.76 16.54
C ARG A 169 21.16 2.80 17.71
N GLN A 170 20.47 1.68 17.59
CA GLN A 170 20.40 0.65 18.61
C GLN A 170 21.77 0.01 18.85
N ASP A 171 22.50 -0.32 17.78
CA ASP A 171 23.83 -0.92 17.85
C ASP A 171 24.87 0.05 18.43
N ALA A 172 24.69 1.36 18.20
CA ALA A 172 25.52 2.43 18.75
C ALA A 172 25.14 2.84 20.18
N GLY A 173 24.12 2.22 20.79
CA GLY A 173 23.64 2.57 22.13
C GLY A 173 23.00 3.97 22.24
N LEU A 174 22.52 4.52 21.12
CA LEU A 174 21.93 5.86 21.00
C LEU A 174 20.38 5.84 21.04
N GLY A 175 19.78 4.78 21.59
CA GLY A 175 18.35 4.58 21.67
C GLY A 175 17.70 5.16 22.93
#